data_49367619246bae189df67bdfe0ddef60
#
_entry.id   49367619246bae189df67bdfe0ddef60
#
_cell.length_a   1.000
_cell.length_b   1.000
_cell.length_c   1.000
_cell.angle_alpha   90.00
_cell.angle_beta   90.00
_cell.angle_gamma   90.00
#
_symmetry.space_group_name_H-M   'P 1'
#
loop_
_entity.id
_entity.type
_entity.pdbx_description
1 polymer ?
#
loop_
_entity_poly.entity_id
_entity_poly.type
_entity_poly.pdbx_seq_one_letter_code
_entity_poly.pdbx_strand_id
1 'polypeptide(L)'
;VKELIKDDKRFILIENESKHYQPGNYDQIIRNNQTISDNDVIIEIDGDDWLPDANTLQRIHDVYQDDNVWITNGSFIYNNGSKGFSKKQDIKNLRTSSFTASHMRTWRAFLWRNIKEQDLKDENGVYWKVAGDLAFMFPMLEMSGEEHYRFLDEINYVYNGDNPLNDHKINNHDVRNIYQK
;
A
#
# COMPACT_ATOMS: atom_id res chain seq x y z
N VAL A 1 -17.47 -13.36 -0.82
CA VAL A 1 -17.42 -11.89 -0.97
C VAL A 1 -18.71 -11.37 -1.60
N LYS A 2 -19.10 -11.80 -2.83
CA LYS A 2 -20.32 -11.31 -3.52
C LYS A 2 -21.57 -11.30 -2.64
N GLU A 3 -21.83 -12.37 -1.90
CA GLU A 3 -22.95 -12.49 -0.97
C GLU A 3 -22.91 -11.46 0.18
N LEU A 4 -21.70 -11.16 0.68
CA LEU A 4 -21.51 -10.26 1.81
C LEU A 4 -21.72 -8.79 1.45
N ILE A 5 -21.45 -8.41 0.22
CA ILE A 5 -21.43 -7.00 -0.22
C ILE A 5 -22.61 -6.62 -1.12
N LYS A 6 -23.45 -7.58 -1.54
CA LYS A 6 -24.45 -7.40 -2.60
C LYS A 6 -25.43 -6.24 -2.39
N ASP A 7 -25.76 -5.93 -1.15
CA ASP A 7 -26.74 -4.90 -0.78
C ASP A 7 -26.08 -3.59 -0.28
N ASP A 8 -24.77 -3.55 -0.19
CA ASP A 8 -24.04 -2.35 0.26
C ASP A 8 -23.32 -1.67 -0.90
N LYS A 9 -23.88 -0.56 -1.38
CA LYS A 9 -23.36 0.22 -2.52
C LYS A 9 -22.00 0.87 -2.30
N ARG A 10 -21.48 0.86 -1.05
CA ARG A 10 -20.13 1.34 -0.75
C ARG A 10 -19.05 0.38 -1.25
N PHE A 11 -19.40 -0.89 -1.49
CA PHE A 11 -18.50 -1.90 -2.01
C PHE A 11 -18.62 -2.00 -3.53
N ILE A 12 -17.46 -1.98 -4.19
CA ILE A 12 -17.35 -2.22 -5.63
C ILE A 12 -16.44 -3.45 -5.80
N LEU A 13 -17.00 -4.52 -6.35
CA LEU A 13 -16.24 -5.72 -6.69
C LEU A 13 -15.75 -5.60 -8.14
N ILE A 14 -14.42 -5.65 -8.32
CA ILE A 14 -13.79 -5.70 -9.64
C ILE A 14 -13.23 -7.10 -9.84
N GLU A 15 -13.70 -7.78 -10.88
CA GLU A 15 -13.21 -9.11 -11.26
C GLU A 15 -12.41 -8.98 -12.56
N ASN A 16 -11.11 -9.20 -12.48
CA ASN A 16 -10.23 -9.14 -13.63
C ASN A 16 -10.29 -10.44 -14.44
N GLU A 17 -10.31 -10.36 -15.77
CA GLU A 17 -10.22 -11.51 -16.66
C GLU A 17 -8.81 -12.14 -16.67
N SER A 18 -7.80 -11.36 -16.32
CA SER A 18 -6.41 -11.80 -16.23
C SER A 18 -5.73 -11.23 -14.98
N LYS A 19 -4.58 -11.78 -14.62
CA LYS A 19 -3.83 -11.34 -13.43
C LYS A 19 -3.11 -10.01 -13.69
N HIS A 20 -3.49 -8.96 -12.97
CA HIS A 20 -2.91 -7.61 -13.08
C HIS A 20 -1.85 -7.32 -12.00
N TYR A 21 -1.65 -8.22 -11.03
CA TYR A 21 -0.80 -8.02 -9.86
C TYR A 21 -1.21 -6.80 -9.02
N GLN A 22 -0.53 -6.57 -7.90
CA GLN A 22 -0.91 -5.50 -6.96
C GLN A 22 -0.86 -4.11 -7.62
N PRO A 23 0.25 -3.67 -8.27
CA PRO A 23 0.29 -2.33 -8.88
C PRO A 23 -0.75 -2.13 -9.98
N GLY A 24 -1.01 -3.15 -10.80
CA GLY A 24 -1.99 -3.06 -11.87
C GLY A 24 -3.43 -2.98 -11.37
N ASN A 25 -3.75 -3.67 -10.28
CA ASN A 25 -5.06 -3.55 -9.64
C ASN A 25 -5.30 -2.14 -9.10
N TYR A 26 -4.31 -1.54 -8.44
CA TYR A 26 -4.44 -0.17 -7.92
C TYR A 26 -4.46 0.86 -9.05
N ASP A 27 -3.64 0.68 -10.08
CA ASP A 27 -3.62 1.60 -11.22
C ASP A 27 -4.96 1.66 -11.94
N GLN A 28 -5.60 0.52 -12.15
CA GLN A 28 -6.94 0.41 -12.72
C GLN A 28 -8.00 1.15 -11.89
N ILE A 29 -7.89 1.08 -10.55
CA ILE A 29 -8.88 1.66 -9.65
C ILE A 29 -8.66 3.16 -9.46
N ILE A 30 -7.41 3.62 -9.37
CA ILE A 30 -7.10 4.98 -8.88
C ILE A 30 -6.84 5.96 -10.03
N ARG A 31 -6.04 5.56 -11.04
CA ARG A 31 -5.46 6.51 -12.01
C ARG A 31 -6.51 7.32 -12.77
N ASN A 32 -7.51 6.68 -13.33
CA ASN A 32 -8.51 7.30 -14.20
C ASN A 32 -9.91 7.37 -13.56
N ASN A 33 -10.05 7.03 -12.29
CA ASN A 33 -11.33 7.04 -11.62
C ASN A 33 -11.70 8.46 -11.18
N GLN A 34 -12.67 9.05 -11.86
CA GLN A 34 -13.14 10.41 -11.57
C GLN A 34 -13.96 10.53 -10.28
N THR A 35 -14.39 9.41 -9.69
CA THR A 35 -15.09 9.42 -8.39
C THR A 35 -14.13 9.53 -7.21
N ILE A 36 -12.84 9.33 -7.44
CA ILE A 36 -11.78 9.51 -6.43
C ILE A 36 -11.16 10.89 -6.65
N SER A 37 -11.29 11.77 -5.66
CA SER A 37 -10.63 13.08 -5.65
C SER A 37 -9.13 12.95 -5.39
N ASP A 38 -8.34 13.92 -5.84
CA ASP A 38 -6.89 13.96 -5.57
C ASP A 38 -6.54 13.94 -4.09
N ASN A 39 -7.38 14.55 -3.26
CA ASN A 39 -7.20 14.60 -1.81
C ASN A 39 -7.82 13.43 -1.05
N ASP A 40 -8.54 12.53 -1.72
CA ASP A 40 -9.05 11.33 -1.06
C ASP A 40 -7.91 10.46 -0.57
N VAL A 41 -8.12 9.85 0.59
CA VAL A 41 -7.14 8.97 1.23
C VAL A 41 -7.39 7.54 0.81
N ILE A 42 -6.40 6.96 0.16
CA ILE A 42 -6.38 5.54 -0.17
C ILE A 42 -5.83 4.77 1.03
N ILE A 43 -6.51 3.71 1.42
CA ILE A 43 -6.08 2.79 2.47
C ILE A 43 -5.92 1.41 1.85
N GLU A 44 -4.71 0.87 1.92
CA GLU A 44 -4.38 -0.46 1.42
C GLU A 44 -4.65 -1.51 2.49
N ILE A 45 -5.46 -2.51 2.14
CA ILE A 45 -5.69 -3.70 2.98
C ILE A 45 -5.64 -4.93 2.08
N ASP A 46 -4.73 -5.85 2.37
CA ASP A 46 -4.64 -7.12 1.64
C ASP A 46 -5.85 -8.01 1.96
N GLY A 47 -6.27 -8.82 1.01
CA GLY A 47 -7.53 -9.56 1.08
C GLY A 47 -7.56 -10.68 2.12
N ASP A 48 -6.44 -11.05 2.69
CA ASP A 48 -6.27 -12.05 3.74
C ASP A 48 -5.89 -11.47 5.12
N ASP A 49 -5.79 -10.13 5.19
CA ASP A 49 -5.45 -9.36 6.38
C ASP A 49 -6.69 -8.66 6.97
N TRP A 50 -6.56 -8.02 8.13
CA TRP A 50 -7.68 -7.31 8.75
C TRP A 50 -7.26 -6.14 9.65
N LEU A 51 -8.24 -5.30 9.99
CA LEU A 51 -8.06 -4.19 10.93
C LEU A 51 -8.15 -4.71 12.38
N PRO A 52 -7.31 -4.22 13.31
CA PRO A 52 -7.28 -4.70 14.70
C PRO A 52 -8.54 -4.35 15.50
N ASP A 53 -9.20 -3.24 15.19
CA ASP A 53 -10.38 -2.75 15.89
C ASP A 53 -11.24 -1.81 15.04
N ALA A 54 -12.42 -1.47 15.53
CA ALA A 54 -13.39 -0.61 14.84
C ALA A 54 -12.97 0.86 14.74
N ASN A 55 -11.97 1.32 15.51
CA ASN A 55 -11.52 2.71 15.54
C ASN A 55 -10.35 2.97 14.58
N THR A 56 -9.83 1.94 13.93
CA THR A 56 -8.66 2.06 13.05
C THR A 56 -8.88 3.11 11.95
N LEU A 57 -10.02 3.07 11.26
CA LEU A 57 -10.31 4.06 10.21
C LEU A 57 -10.48 5.47 10.76
N GLN A 58 -11.01 5.63 11.99
CA GLN A 58 -11.10 6.93 12.62
C GLN A 58 -9.71 7.50 12.95
N ARG A 59 -8.78 6.67 13.46
CA ARG A 59 -7.40 7.11 13.70
C ARG A 59 -6.72 7.59 12.43
N ILE A 60 -6.90 6.88 11.32
CA ILE A 60 -6.37 7.31 10.02
C ILE A 60 -7.02 8.63 9.56
N HIS A 61 -8.35 8.73 9.68
CA HIS A 61 -9.07 9.97 9.35
C HIS A 61 -8.51 11.16 10.14
N ASP A 62 -8.28 11.01 11.45
CA ASP A 62 -7.78 12.08 12.32
C ASP A 62 -6.37 12.54 11.91
N VAL A 63 -5.50 11.62 11.49
CA VAL A 63 -4.16 11.95 10.97
C VAL A 63 -4.24 12.80 9.71
N TYR A 64 -5.18 12.50 8.81
CA TYR A 64 -5.35 13.22 7.55
C TYR A 64 -6.20 14.51 7.64
N GLN A 65 -6.59 14.93 8.86
CA GLN A 65 -7.08 16.29 9.10
C GLN A 65 -5.94 17.33 8.94
N ASP A 66 -4.69 16.93 9.04
CA ASP A 66 -3.54 17.74 8.62
C ASP A 66 -3.33 17.59 7.10
N ASP A 67 -3.62 18.65 6.35
CA ASP A 67 -3.44 18.68 4.90
C ASP A 67 -1.98 18.49 4.46
N ASN A 68 -1.02 18.69 5.36
CA ASN A 68 0.39 18.41 5.09
C ASN A 68 0.74 16.92 5.13
N VAL A 69 -0.15 16.06 5.58
CA VAL A 69 0.06 14.61 5.53
C VAL A 69 -0.39 14.07 4.17
N TRP A 70 0.56 13.55 3.40
CA TRP A 70 0.30 12.98 2.07
C TRP A 70 0.39 11.46 2.06
N ILE A 71 1.29 10.89 2.86
CA ILE A 71 1.52 9.45 2.91
C ILE A 71 1.87 9.00 4.33
N THR A 72 1.37 7.83 4.71
CA THR A 72 1.75 7.20 5.98
C THR A 72 2.12 5.74 5.76
N ASN A 73 2.94 5.21 6.67
CA ASN A 73 2.95 3.79 6.98
C ASN A 73 2.84 3.60 8.49
N GLY A 74 2.40 2.43 8.91
CA GLY A 74 2.11 2.18 10.32
C GLY A 74 2.82 0.96 10.88
N SER A 75 2.63 0.74 12.18
CA SER A 75 2.98 -0.51 12.84
C SER A 75 1.88 -1.53 12.64
N PHE A 76 2.28 -2.80 12.56
CA PHE A 76 1.38 -3.93 12.47
C PHE A 76 1.78 -5.06 13.44
N ILE A 77 0.86 -5.94 13.70
CA ILE A 77 1.13 -7.23 14.37
C ILE A 77 0.82 -8.37 13.42
N TYR A 78 1.48 -9.49 13.63
CA TYR A 78 1.07 -10.75 13.00
C TYR A 78 -0.18 -11.33 13.68
N ASN A 79 -0.86 -12.23 13.00
CA ASN A 79 -2.03 -12.95 13.53
C ASN A 79 -1.75 -13.73 14.83
N ASN A 80 -0.48 -14.05 15.13
CA ASN A 80 -0.04 -14.64 16.39
C ASN A 80 0.27 -13.62 17.50
N GLY A 81 0.03 -12.32 17.26
CA GLY A 81 0.25 -11.24 18.21
C GLY A 81 1.67 -10.68 18.26
N SER A 82 2.63 -11.24 17.52
CA SER A 82 3.99 -10.70 17.49
C SER A 82 4.05 -9.39 16.69
N LYS A 83 4.91 -8.44 17.11
CA LYS A 83 5.09 -7.16 16.42
C LYS A 83 5.76 -7.35 15.07
N GLY A 84 5.25 -6.66 14.03
CA GLY A 84 5.85 -6.63 12.71
C GLY A 84 7.12 -5.79 12.64
N PHE A 85 7.81 -5.86 11.50
CA PHE A 85 9.10 -5.18 11.27
C PHE A 85 8.97 -3.71 10.87
N SER A 86 7.75 -3.24 10.60
CA SER A 86 7.50 -1.87 10.10
C SER A 86 8.04 -0.80 11.05
N LYS A 87 8.68 0.21 10.49
CA LYS A 87 9.30 1.33 11.20
C LYS A 87 9.19 2.59 10.37
N LYS A 88 9.54 3.74 11.00
CA LYS A 88 9.75 4.98 10.28
C LYS A 88 10.81 4.78 9.19
N GLN A 89 10.44 5.10 7.92
CA GLN A 89 11.36 4.98 6.79
C GLN A 89 12.35 6.14 6.78
N ASP A 90 13.60 5.83 6.47
CA ASP A 90 14.62 6.85 6.18
C ASP A 90 14.41 7.38 4.75
N ILE A 91 13.75 8.54 4.65
CA ILE A 91 13.42 9.14 3.35
C ILE A 91 14.67 9.68 2.66
N LYS A 92 15.65 10.21 3.41
CA LYS A 92 16.89 10.76 2.83
C LYS A 92 17.75 9.70 2.12
N ASN A 93 17.71 8.49 2.66
CA ASN A 93 18.48 7.35 2.12
C ASN A 93 17.56 6.26 1.56
N LEU A 94 16.38 6.63 1.04
CA LEU A 94 15.30 5.70 0.70
C LEU A 94 15.76 4.54 -0.19
N ARG A 95 16.57 4.83 -1.22
CA ARG A 95 17.05 3.81 -2.18
C ARG A 95 18.23 2.97 -1.69
N THR A 96 18.88 3.39 -0.60
CA THR A 96 20.09 2.73 -0.06
C THR A 96 19.88 2.13 1.34
N SER A 97 18.85 2.54 2.03
CA SER A 97 18.44 1.96 3.32
C SER A 97 17.50 0.77 3.14
N SER A 98 17.34 -0.03 4.18
CA SER A 98 16.33 -1.09 4.18
C SER A 98 14.93 -0.49 4.08
N PHE A 99 14.07 -1.07 3.23
CA PHE A 99 12.68 -0.69 3.16
C PHE A 99 11.92 -1.19 4.40
N THR A 100 11.34 -0.26 5.12
CA THR A 100 10.60 -0.52 6.37
C THR A 100 9.18 0.02 6.38
N ALA A 101 8.76 0.73 5.31
CA ALA A 101 7.43 1.32 5.17
C ALA A 101 6.38 0.26 4.81
N SER A 102 6.07 -0.61 5.76
CA SER A 102 5.09 -1.67 5.60
C SER A 102 3.70 -1.24 6.11
N HIS A 103 2.82 -2.19 6.37
CA HIS A 103 1.41 -1.97 6.71
C HIS A 103 1.20 -1.16 8.02
N MET A 104 0.11 -0.42 8.18
CA MET A 104 -0.86 -0.10 7.14
C MET A 104 -0.34 1.06 6.32
N ARG A 105 -0.41 0.94 4.99
CA ARG A 105 0.00 2.01 4.08
C ARG A 105 -1.22 2.81 3.67
N THR A 106 -1.10 4.13 3.74
CA THR A 106 -2.15 5.04 3.27
C THR A 106 -1.54 6.23 2.56
N TRP A 107 -2.24 6.79 1.58
CA TRP A 107 -1.74 7.93 0.82
C TRP A 107 -2.87 8.74 0.20
N ARG A 108 -2.64 10.02 -0.12
CA ARG A 108 -3.56 10.81 -0.93
C ARG A 108 -3.50 10.37 -2.39
N ALA A 109 -4.65 10.29 -3.05
CA ALA A 109 -4.78 9.72 -4.40
C ALA A 109 -3.92 10.43 -5.46
N PHE A 110 -3.64 11.72 -5.29
CA PHE A 110 -2.78 12.46 -6.22
C PHE A 110 -1.36 11.88 -6.30
N LEU A 111 -0.82 11.32 -5.22
CA LEU A 111 0.50 10.70 -5.25
C LEU A 111 0.55 9.55 -6.24
N TRP A 112 -0.45 8.67 -6.22
CA TRP A 112 -0.55 7.58 -7.19
C TRP A 112 -0.62 8.08 -8.63
N ARG A 113 -1.43 9.09 -8.89
CA ARG A 113 -1.62 9.66 -10.23
C ARG A 113 -0.36 10.30 -10.80
N ASN A 114 0.55 10.73 -9.93
CA ASN A 114 1.85 11.28 -10.34
C ASN A 114 2.95 10.23 -10.51
N ILE A 115 2.72 8.95 -10.15
CA ILE A 115 3.64 7.87 -10.52
C ILE A 115 3.59 7.67 -12.03
N LYS A 116 4.74 7.61 -12.67
CA LYS A 116 4.81 7.25 -14.09
C LYS A 116 4.42 5.79 -14.25
N GLU A 117 3.52 5.48 -15.16
CA GLU A 117 3.03 4.12 -15.35
C GLU A 117 4.15 3.11 -15.62
N GLN A 118 5.20 3.53 -16.32
CA GLN A 118 6.38 2.71 -16.57
C GLN A 118 7.14 2.29 -15.31
N ASP A 119 7.05 3.05 -14.22
CA ASP A 119 7.71 2.72 -12.95
C ASP A 119 6.97 1.60 -12.19
N LEU A 120 5.69 1.40 -12.52
CA LEU A 120 4.87 0.30 -12.00
C LEU A 120 5.06 -1.01 -12.79
N LYS A 121 5.86 -0.99 -13.86
CA LYS A 121 6.04 -2.10 -14.81
C LYS A 121 7.50 -2.53 -14.92
N ASP A 122 7.70 -3.79 -15.28
CA ASP A 122 9.00 -4.33 -15.63
C ASP A 122 9.47 -3.87 -17.04
N GLU A 123 10.61 -4.34 -17.47
CA GLU A 123 11.19 -4.03 -18.78
C GLU A 123 10.35 -4.54 -19.99
N ASN A 124 9.45 -5.51 -19.75
CA ASN A 124 8.54 -6.06 -20.73
C ASN A 124 7.18 -5.34 -20.76
N GLY A 125 7.00 -4.29 -19.95
CA GLY A 125 5.75 -3.55 -19.82
C GLY A 125 4.68 -4.27 -19.01
N VAL A 126 5.05 -5.29 -18.23
CA VAL A 126 4.15 -6.03 -17.34
C VAL A 126 4.25 -5.46 -15.94
N TYR A 127 3.12 -5.25 -15.28
CA TYR A 127 3.12 -4.80 -13.87
C TYR A 127 3.94 -5.74 -12.99
N TRP A 128 4.69 -5.16 -12.05
CA TRP A 128 5.55 -5.92 -11.13
C TRP A 128 4.78 -7.04 -10.44
N LYS A 129 5.29 -8.26 -10.59
CA LYS A 129 4.66 -9.49 -10.09
C LYS A 129 4.92 -9.71 -8.60
N VAL A 130 6.06 -9.23 -8.13
CA VAL A 130 6.58 -9.39 -6.77
C VAL A 130 7.09 -8.04 -6.29
N ALA A 131 7.02 -7.78 -4.99
CA ALA A 131 7.44 -6.52 -4.39
C ALA A 131 6.80 -5.28 -5.08
N GLY A 132 5.56 -5.44 -5.53
CA GLY A 132 4.80 -4.35 -6.14
C GLY A 132 4.67 -3.13 -5.23
N ASP A 133 4.65 -3.36 -3.91
CA ASP A 133 4.65 -2.32 -2.89
C ASP A 133 5.87 -1.39 -2.98
N LEU A 134 7.06 -1.91 -3.29
CA LEU A 134 8.24 -1.07 -3.50
C LEU A 134 8.07 -0.18 -4.73
N ALA A 135 7.49 -0.71 -5.81
CA ALA A 135 7.33 0.01 -7.06
C ALA A 135 6.47 1.27 -6.92
N PHE A 136 5.48 1.28 -6.03
CA PHE A 136 4.65 2.46 -5.80
C PHE A 136 5.04 3.26 -4.55
N MET A 137 5.52 2.61 -3.49
CA MET A 137 5.90 3.33 -2.27
C MET A 137 7.13 4.21 -2.47
N PHE A 138 8.15 3.76 -3.20
CA PHE A 138 9.34 4.56 -3.43
C PHE A 138 9.01 5.91 -4.09
N PRO A 139 8.39 5.98 -5.27
CA PRO A 139 8.09 7.27 -5.89
C PRO A 139 7.14 8.13 -5.03
N MET A 140 6.18 7.54 -4.32
CA MET A 140 5.30 8.30 -3.44
C MET A 140 6.04 8.90 -2.23
N LEU A 141 6.94 8.14 -1.61
CA LEU A 141 7.78 8.62 -0.50
C LEU A 141 8.78 9.69 -0.98
N GLU A 142 9.36 9.54 -2.17
CA GLU A 142 10.23 10.54 -2.77
C GLU A 142 9.49 11.85 -3.06
N MET A 143 8.29 11.79 -3.62
CA MET A 143 7.45 12.97 -3.86
C MET A 143 7.02 13.66 -2.56
N SER A 144 6.79 12.89 -1.49
CA SER A 144 6.33 13.42 -0.20
C SER A 144 7.45 14.03 0.62
N GLY A 145 8.69 13.54 0.49
CA GLY A 145 9.77 13.96 1.35
C GLY A 145 9.49 13.66 2.84
N GLU A 146 10.35 14.14 3.73
CA GLU A 146 10.17 13.96 5.18
C GLU A 146 9.02 14.80 5.74
N GLU A 147 8.69 15.90 5.10
CA GLU A 147 7.72 16.90 5.59
C GLU A 147 6.27 16.41 5.48
N HIS A 148 5.95 15.66 4.43
CA HIS A 148 4.60 15.16 4.16
C HIS A 148 4.41 13.68 4.50
N TYR A 149 5.45 13.03 4.99
CA TYR A 149 5.41 11.64 5.44
C TYR A 149 5.22 11.55 6.96
N ARG A 150 4.38 10.59 7.40
CA ARG A 150 4.20 10.26 8.83
C ARG A 150 4.30 8.75 9.05
N PHE A 151 5.00 8.38 10.12
CA PHE A 151 4.98 7.02 10.64
C PHE A 151 3.99 6.94 11.81
N LEU A 152 3.07 5.97 11.78
CA LEU A 152 2.08 5.74 12.81
C LEU A 152 2.51 4.55 13.67
N ASP A 153 2.98 4.82 14.90
CA ASP A 153 3.49 3.76 15.78
C ASP A 153 2.36 2.90 16.39
N GLU A 154 1.13 3.40 16.36
CA GLU A 154 -0.04 2.63 16.78
C GLU A 154 -0.29 1.44 15.85
N ILE A 155 -0.78 0.33 16.44
CA ILE A 155 -1.13 -0.85 15.66
C ILE A 155 -2.44 -0.59 14.92
N ASN A 156 -2.35 -0.49 13.60
CA ASN A 156 -3.48 -0.23 12.71
C ASN A 156 -3.75 -1.38 11.74
N TYR A 157 -3.00 -2.50 11.86
CA TYR A 157 -3.08 -3.60 10.90
C TYR A 157 -2.73 -4.93 11.54
N VAL A 158 -3.41 -6.00 11.13
CA VAL A 158 -3.08 -7.37 11.50
C VAL A 158 -2.74 -8.14 10.24
N TYR A 159 -1.48 -8.57 10.14
CA TYR A 159 -0.96 -9.31 9.01
C TYR A 159 -1.11 -10.82 9.22
N ASN A 160 -1.71 -11.50 8.24
CA ASN A 160 -1.87 -12.95 8.24
C ASN A 160 -0.57 -13.65 7.83
N GLY A 161 0.34 -13.82 8.79
CA GLY A 161 1.61 -14.50 8.56
C GLY A 161 1.48 -15.98 8.20
N ASP A 162 0.34 -16.61 8.43
CA ASP A 162 0.16 -18.05 8.20
C ASP A 162 -0.25 -18.39 6.76
N ASN A 163 -0.69 -17.40 5.97
CA ASN A 163 -1.06 -17.65 4.58
C ASN A 163 0.12 -18.26 3.79
N PRO A 164 -0.02 -19.48 3.21
CA PRO A 164 1.05 -20.11 2.44
C PRO A 164 1.36 -19.42 1.12
N LEU A 165 0.45 -18.53 0.66
CA LEU A 165 0.59 -17.79 -0.59
C LEU A 165 1.32 -16.44 -0.43
N ASN A 166 1.77 -16.09 0.76
CA ASN A 166 2.52 -14.86 1.00
C ASN A 166 3.78 -14.81 0.11
N ASP A 167 4.00 -13.69 -0.56
CA ASP A 167 5.06 -13.51 -1.57
C ASP A 167 6.46 -13.87 -1.03
N HIS A 168 6.76 -13.52 0.21
CA HIS A 168 8.05 -13.86 0.84
C HIS A 168 8.29 -15.38 1.01
N LYS A 169 7.23 -16.19 0.97
CA LYS A 169 7.32 -17.64 1.03
C LYS A 169 7.53 -18.28 -0.35
N ILE A 170 7.12 -17.59 -1.41
CA ILE A 170 7.07 -18.14 -2.78
C ILE A 170 8.24 -17.64 -3.64
N ASN A 171 8.69 -16.39 -3.47
CA ASN A 171 9.58 -15.72 -4.42
C ASN A 171 10.71 -14.93 -3.74
N ASN A 172 11.91 -15.52 -3.69
CA ASN A 172 13.10 -14.86 -3.13
C ASN A 172 14.01 -14.13 -4.13
N HIS A 173 13.75 -14.16 -5.45
CA HIS A 173 14.72 -13.70 -6.46
C HIS A 173 14.47 -12.35 -7.13
N ASP A 174 13.24 -11.85 -7.21
CA ASP A 174 12.92 -10.68 -8.06
C ASP A 174 12.99 -9.31 -7.36
N VAL A 175 13.10 -9.29 -6.04
CA VAL A 175 13.10 -8.04 -5.23
C VAL A 175 14.26 -7.10 -5.56
N ARG A 176 15.40 -7.64 -6.01
CA ARG A 176 16.64 -6.86 -6.24
C ARG A 176 16.52 -5.85 -7.39
N ASN A 177 15.72 -6.13 -8.41
CA ASN A 177 15.63 -5.33 -9.62
C ASN A 177 14.87 -4.00 -9.40
N ILE A 178 13.97 -3.95 -8.43
CA ILE A 178 13.18 -2.74 -8.11
C ILE A 178 14.04 -1.67 -7.41
N TYR A 179 15.01 -2.09 -6.60
CA TYR A 179 15.93 -1.16 -5.93
C TYR A 179 16.87 -0.42 -6.89
N GLN A 180 17.04 -0.90 -8.11
CA GLN A 180 18.00 -0.36 -9.09
C GLN A 180 17.37 0.60 -10.11
N LYS A 181 16.05 0.74 -10.12
CA LYS A 181 15.34 1.72 -10.96
C LYS A 181 15.07 3.02 -10.21
#